data_5f79f3e42e81255fb07d217524a58d06
#
_entry.id   5f79f3e42e81255fb07d217524a58d06
#
_cell.length_a   1.000
_cell.length_b   1.000
_cell.length_c   1.000
_cell.angle_alpha   90.00
_cell.angle_beta   90.00
_cell.angle_gamma   90.00
#
_symmetry.space_group_name_H-M   'P 1'
#
loop_
_entity.id
_entity.type
_entity.pdbx_description
1 polymer ?
#
loop_
_entity_poly.entity_id
_entity_poly.type
_entity_poly.pdbx_seq_one_letter_code
_entity_poly.pdbx_strand_id
1 'polypeptide(L)'
;NEVGAKRIVVTCAHCFNTISREYPQVGGNYQVLHHTQLLNQLVREGRLKPVAPTAATASVQQAATASETVPAQQEPSAAASTQADSAASSAKPTAVQGLQLTPKVTYHDACYLGRHNRIYSPPRELLAATGAEQVEMPRNHERAFCCGGGGARAFMEETIGTRIAATRAREALDTGAKIVATACPFCTTMLSDGVASQGAEDVRVMDVAQLMLEAVKRGNN
;
A
#
# COMPACT_ATOMS: atom_id res chain seq x y z
N ASN A 1 -1.41 31.54 5.51
CA ASN A 1 -2.54 32.49 5.55
C ASN A 1 -2.54 33.47 4.36
N GLU A 2 -1.40 33.78 3.79
CA GLU A 2 -1.28 34.68 2.62
C GLU A 2 -2.05 34.15 1.39
N VAL A 3 -2.09 32.82 1.20
CA VAL A 3 -2.81 32.18 0.08
C VAL A 3 -4.33 32.16 0.27
N GLY A 4 -4.84 32.50 1.47
CA GLY A 4 -6.26 32.49 1.79
C GLY A 4 -6.94 31.11 1.70
N ALA A 5 -6.16 30.02 1.76
CA ALA A 5 -6.71 28.67 1.69
C ALA A 5 -7.60 28.39 2.89
N LYS A 6 -8.81 27.91 2.65
CA LYS A 6 -9.78 27.48 3.69
C LYS A 6 -9.87 25.96 3.80
N ARG A 7 -9.60 25.25 2.71
CA ARG A 7 -9.65 23.80 2.61
C ARG A 7 -8.30 23.27 2.11
N ILE A 8 -7.78 22.24 2.79
CA ILE A 8 -6.51 21.61 2.46
C ILE A 8 -6.74 20.11 2.27
N VAL A 9 -6.28 19.56 1.15
CA VAL A 9 -6.26 18.12 0.90
C VAL A 9 -4.82 17.62 1.04
N VAL A 10 -4.65 16.54 1.78
CA VAL A 10 -3.33 15.96 2.05
C VAL A 10 -3.32 14.48 1.72
N THR A 11 -2.18 13.98 1.23
CA THR A 11 -1.95 12.55 0.96
C THR A 11 -1.23 11.85 2.11
N CYS A 12 -0.58 12.62 2.98
CA CYS A 12 0.18 12.11 4.10
C CYS A 12 -0.65 12.12 5.38
N ALA A 13 -0.76 10.97 6.04
CA ALA A 13 -1.49 10.82 7.29
C ALA A 13 -0.90 11.66 8.44
N HIS A 14 0.42 11.86 8.47
CA HIS A 14 1.08 12.76 9.43
C HIS A 14 0.68 14.21 9.18
N CYS A 15 0.76 14.69 7.92
CA CYS A 15 0.33 16.04 7.57
C CYS A 15 -1.15 16.27 7.89
N PHE A 16 -2.00 15.26 7.65
CA PHE A 16 -3.41 15.31 8.03
C PHE A 16 -3.56 15.57 9.53
N ASN A 17 -2.87 14.80 10.37
CA ASN A 17 -2.93 14.97 11.82
C ASN A 17 -2.41 16.34 12.24
N THR A 18 -1.21 16.71 11.80
CA THR A 18 -0.55 17.96 12.21
C THR A 18 -1.37 19.18 11.79
N ILE A 19 -1.82 19.27 10.55
CA ILE A 19 -2.57 20.45 10.09
C ILE A 19 -3.96 20.51 10.73
N SER A 20 -4.61 19.36 10.97
CA SER A 20 -5.96 19.33 11.55
C SER A 20 -5.99 19.49 13.08
N ARG A 21 -4.94 19.02 13.79
CA ARG A 21 -4.93 18.93 15.26
C ARG A 21 -3.97 19.90 15.95
N GLU A 22 -2.84 20.18 15.31
CA GLU A 22 -1.76 20.95 15.93
C GLU A 22 -1.77 22.41 15.45
N TYR A 23 -2.00 22.68 14.16
CA TYR A 23 -2.07 24.05 13.61
C TYR A 23 -3.10 24.95 14.27
N PRO A 24 -4.28 24.49 14.74
CA PRO A 24 -5.20 25.31 15.50
C PRO A 24 -4.57 25.95 16.75
N GLN A 25 -3.60 25.27 17.38
CA GLN A 25 -2.90 25.77 18.57
C GLN A 25 -2.02 27.02 18.29
N VAL A 26 -1.65 27.20 17.00
CA VAL A 26 -0.86 28.36 16.53
C VAL A 26 -1.65 29.27 15.59
N GLY A 27 -3.01 29.18 15.64
CA GLY A 27 -3.91 30.07 14.90
C GLY A 27 -4.23 29.61 13.47
N GLY A 28 -3.78 28.45 13.03
CA GLY A 28 -4.06 27.90 11.70
C GLY A 28 -5.30 27.04 11.68
N ASN A 29 -6.47 27.61 11.32
CA ASN A 29 -7.75 26.91 11.27
C ASN A 29 -8.13 26.59 9.82
N TYR A 30 -8.07 25.32 9.42
CA TYR A 30 -8.36 24.85 8.07
C TYR A 30 -9.32 23.66 8.11
N GLN A 31 -10.16 23.54 7.07
CA GLN A 31 -10.85 22.29 6.80
C GLN A 31 -9.85 21.34 6.12
N VAL A 32 -9.37 20.34 6.85
CA VAL A 32 -8.40 19.38 6.32
C VAL A 32 -9.10 18.09 5.94
N LEU A 33 -8.84 17.61 4.74
CA LEU A 33 -9.32 16.32 4.24
C LEU A 33 -8.12 15.45 3.86
N HIS A 34 -8.14 14.22 4.29
CA HIS A 34 -7.24 13.23 3.73
C HIS A 34 -7.69 12.85 2.31
N HIS A 35 -6.76 12.58 1.39
CA HIS A 35 -7.11 12.29 -0.01
C HIS A 35 -8.11 11.13 -0.15
N THR A 36 -8.04 10.10 0.72
CA THR A 36 -9.00 8.99 0.71
C THR A 36 -10.42 9.44 1.05
N GLN A 37 -10.59 10.43 1.92
CA GLN A 37 -11.90 10.98 2.23
C GLN A 37 -12.47 11.75 1.03
N LEU A 38 -11.64 12.57 0.38
CA LEU A 38 -12.06 13.31 -0.82
C LEU A 38 -12.42 12.36 -1.96
N LEU A 39 -11.56 11.39 -2.26
CA LEU A 39 -11.82 10.42 -3.33
C LEU A 39 -13.08 9.61 -3.06
N ASN A 40 -13.29 9.18 -1.81
CA ASN A 40 -14.49 8.44 -1.42
C ASN A 40 -15.76 9.29 -1.56
N GLN A 41 -15.70 10.57 -1.21
CA GLN A 41 -16.79 11.51 -1.46
C GLN A 41 -17.09 11.61 -2.96
N LEU A 42 -16.08 11.78 -3.82
CA LEU A 42 -16.26 11.87 -5.28
C LEU A 42 -16.85 10.59 -5.88
N VAL A 43 -16.51 9.42 -5.36
CA VAL A 43 -17.13 8.14 -5.77
C VAL A 43 -18.59 8.09 -5.36
N ARG A 44 -18.92 8.45 -4.12
CA ARG A 44 -20.30 8.48 -3.62
C ARG A 44 -21.18 9.49 -4.37
N GLU A 45 -20.61 10.61 -4.79
CA GLU A 45 -21.29 11.64 -5.60
C GLU A 45 -21.41 11.25 -7.09
N GLY A 46 -20.83 10.10 -7.50
CA GLY A 46 -20.81 9.63 -8.90
C GLY A 46 -19.92 10.47 -9.83
N ARG A 47 -19.10 11.35 -9.29
CA ARG A 47 -18.13 12.20 -10.01
C ARG A 47 -16.84 11.47 -10.36
N LEU A 48 -16.52 10.42 -9.61
CA LEU A 48 -15.41 9.49 -9.88
C LEU A 48 -16.01 8.10 -10.05
N LYS A 49 -15.76 7.48 -11.21
CA LYS A 49 -16.37 6.19 -11.59
C LYS A 49 -15.30 5.13 -11.81
N PRO A 50 -14.84 4.46 -10.75
CA PRO A 50 -13.94 3.31 -10.88
C PRO A 50 -14.68 2.12 -11.50
N VAL A 51 -13.97 1.33 -12.31
CA VAL A 51 -14.50 0.12 -12.96
C VAL A 51 -13.70 -1.08 -12.48
N ALA A 52 -14.41 -2.13 -12.09
CA ALA A 52 -13.80 -3.40 -11.71
C ALA A 52 -13.08 -4.05 -12.92
N PRO A 53 -11.99 -4.79 -12.70
CA PRO A 53 -11.28 -5.48 -13.76
C PRO A 53 -12.19 -6.53 -14.42
N THR A 54 -12.22 -6.55 -15.76
CA THR A 54 -12.86 -7.60 -16.57
C THR A 54 -11.81 -8.59 -17.04
N ALA A 55 -12.24 -9.77 -17.54
CA ALA A 55 -11.32 -10.79 -18.07
C ALA A 55 -10.35 -10.24 -19.13
N ALA A 56 -10.82 -9.30 -19.97
CA ALA A 56 -10.03 -8.69 -21.03
C ALA A 56 -8.97 -7.70 -20.51
N THR A 57 -9.23 -6.98 -19.40
CA THR A 57 -8.30 -6.01 -18.84
C THR A 57 -7.24 -6.63 -17.91
N ALA A 58 -7.50 -7.80 -17.35
CA ALA A 58 -6.55 -8.52 -16.51
C ALA A 58 -5.30 -9.00 -17.28
N SER A 59 -5.48 -9.41 -18.54
CA SER A 59 -4.38 -9.88 -19.40
C SER A 59 -3.42 -8.77 -19.84
N VAL A 60 -3.93 -7.55 -20.04
CA VAL A 60 -3.11 -6.39 -20.45
C VAL A 60 -2.23 -5.87 -19.30
N GLN A 61 -2.72 -5.91 -18.07
CA GLN A 61 -1.95 -5.47 -16.90
C GLN A 61 -0.77 -6.40 -16.56
N GLN A 62 -0.90 -7.71 -16.81
CA GLN A 62 0.20 -8.65 -16.64
C GLN A 62 1.35 -8.46 -17.65
N ALA A 63 1.03 -7.98 -18.86
CA ALA A 63 2.04 -7.69 -19.89
C ALA A 63 2.79 -6.36 -19.63
N ALA A 64 2.13 -5.36 -19.05
CA ALA A 64 2.73 -4.05 -18.76
C ALA A 64 3.74 -4.08 -17.59
N THR A 65 3.57 -4.99 -16.62
CA THR A 65 4.51 -5.14 -15.49
C THR A 65 5.82 -5.84 -15.84
N ALA A 66 5.89 -6.52 -16.99
CA ALA A 66 7.10 -7.18 -17.46
C ALA A 66 8.10 -6.25 -18.19
N SER A 67 7.72 -4.99 -18.49
CA SER A 67 8.49 -4.06 -19.35
C SER A 67 9.22 -2.95 -18.61
N GLU A 68 9.07 -2.78 -17.31
CA GLU A 68 9.75 -1.70 -16.56
C GLU A 68 10.81 -2.24 -15.59
N THR A 69 11.79 -2.96 -16.13
CA THR A 69 13.01 -3.29 -15.39
C THR A 69 14.09 -2.27 -15.73
N VAL A 70 14.30 -1.30 -14.87
CA VAL A 70 15.47 -0.42 -14.90
C VAL A 70 16.67 -1.24 -14.42
N PRO A 71 17.80 -1.30 -15.14
CA PRO A 71 18.95 -2.09 -14.73
C PRO A 71 19.65 -1.45 -13.53
N ALA A 72 19.67 -2.17 -12.41
CA ALA A 72 20.50 -1.84 -11.27
C ALA A 72 21.97 -2.12 -11.61
N GLN A 73 22.83 -1.14 -11.38
CA GLN A 73 24.28 -1.27 -11.51
C GLN A 73 24.80 -2.18 -10.40
N GLN A 74 25.48 -3.26 -10.81
CA GLN A 74 26.19 -4.18 -9.93
C GLN A 74 27.55 -3.60 -9.54
N GLU A 75 27.87 -3.60 -8.26
CA GLU A 75 29.26 -3.62 -7.79
C GLU A 75 29.56 -4.98 -7.14
N PRO A 76 30.79 -5.52 -7.32
CA PRO A 76 31.10 -6.89 -6.98
C PRO A 76 31.74 -7.01 -5.58
N SER A 77 31.33 -8.00 -4.78
CA SER A 77 32.14 -8.51 -3.69
C SER A 77 32.09 -10.03 -3.63
N ALA A 78 33.27 -10.59 -3.45
CA ALA A 78 33.69 -11.95 -3.71
C ALA A 78 33.44 -12.97 -2.58
N ALA A 79 33.33 -14.25 -3.00
CA ALA A 79 33.72 -15.52 -2.36
C ALA A 79 33.05 -15.92 -1.01
N ALA A 80 32.66 -17.15 -0.77
CA ALA A 80 33.14 -18.49 -1.09
C ALA A 80 32.11 -19.57 -0.71
N SER A 81 32.01 -20.56 -1.57
CA SER A 81 31.72 -22.01 -1.41
C SER A 81 31.20 -22.59 -0.09
N THR A 82 30.15 -23.41 -0.14
CA THR A 82 30.24 -24.89 0.00
C THR A 82 28.92 -25.58 -0.34
N GLN A 83 29.04 -26.71 -1.03
CA GLN A 83 27.98 -27.63 -1.46
C GLN A 83 27.45 -28.48 -0.30
N ALA A 84 26.18 -28.88 -0.39
CA ALA A 84 25.77 -30.28 -0.12
C ALA A 84 24.34 -30.55 -0.63
N ASP A 85 24.25 -31.64 -1.38
CA ASP A 85 23.09 -32.27 -1.98
C ASP A 85 22.01 -32.69 -0.99
N SER A 86 20.75 -32.68 -1.41
CA SER A 86 19.96 -33.92 -1.49
C SER A 86 18.57 -33.66 -2.07
N ALA A 87 18.22 -34.45 -3.06
CA ALA A 87 16.95 -34.54 -3.77
C ALA A 87 15.84 -35.12 -2.87
N ALA A 88 14.63 -34.59 -3.02
CA ALA A 88 13.40 -35.36 -2.90
C ALA A 88 12.28 -34.71 -3.72
N SER A 89 11.97 -35.32 -4.83
CA SER A 89 10.80 -35.12 -5.67
C SER A 89 9.53 -35.46 -4.89
N SER A 90 8.60 -34.50 -4.82
CA SER A 90 7.18 -34.84 -4.68
C SER A 90 6.36 -33.83 -5.49
N ALA A 91 5.93 -34.29 -6.66
CA ALA A 91 4.97 -33.58 -7.49
C ALA A 91 3.64 -33.43 -6.73
N LYS A 92 3.28 -32.19 -6.37
CA LYS A 92 1.95 -31.84 -5.96
C LYS A 92 1.06 -31.69 -7.20
N PRO A 93 -0.24 -32.11 -7.13
CA PRO A 93 -1.15 -31.96 -8.25
C PRO A 93 -1.33 -30.49 -8.57
N THR A 94 -1.19 -30.15 -9.83
CA THR A 94 -1.48 -28.85 -10.42
C THR A 94 -2.99 -28.58 -10.25
N ALA A 95 -3.37 -27.92 -9.20
CA ALA A 95 -4.68 -27.31 -9.12
C ALA A 95 -4.76 -26.29 -10.25
N VAL A 96 -5.70 -26.45 -11.17
CA VAL A 96 -6.07 -25.44 -12.16
C VAL A 96 -6.48 -24.21 -11.36
N GLN A 97 -5.57 -23.24 -11.23
CA GLN A 97 -5.87 -21.97 -10.61
C GLN A 97 -6.93 -21.29 -11.48
N GLY A 98 -8.16 -21.28 -10.99
CA GLY A 98 -9.24 -20.52 -11.59
C GLY A 98 -8.76 -19.07 -11.77
N LEU A 99 -8.99 -18.53 -12.96
CA LEU A 99 -8.65 -17.19 -13.38
C LEU A 99 -9.18 -16.17 -12.34
N GLN A 100 -8.36 -15.75 -11.39
CA GLN A 100 -8.73 -14.68 -10.45
C GLN A 100 -8.71 -13.35 -11.21
N LEU A 101 -9.90 -12.91 -11.63
CA LEU A 101 -10.10 -11.67 -12.37
C LEU A 101 -9.85 -10.42 -11.53
N THR A 102 -9.90 -10.55 -10.21
CA THR A 102 -9.73 -9.43 -9.27
C THR A 102 -8.43 -9.60 -8.46
N PRO A 103 -7.59 -8.56 -8.38
CA PRO A 103 -6.37 -8.63 -7.59
C PRO A 103 -6.73 -8.75 -6.10
N LYS A 104 -6.07 -9.68 -5.40
CA LYS A 104 -6.15 -9.77 -3.96
C LYS A 104 -5.30 -8.65 -3.33
N VAL A 105 -5.93 -7.81 -2.52
CA VAL A 105 -5.34 -6.63 -1.91
C VAL A 105 -5.45 -6.69 -0.40
N THR A 106 -4.36 -6.44 0.32
CA THR A 106 -4.39 -6.19 1.76
C THR A 106 -4.14 -4.71 2.05
N TYR A 107 -4.79 -4.16 3.07
CA TYR A 107 -4.66 -2.74 3.39
C TYR A 107 -3.87 -2.53 4.69
N HIS A 108 -2.89 -1.62 4.63
CA HIS A 108 -2.16 -1.16 5.80
C HIS A 108 -2.79 0.11 6.38
N ASP A 109 -3.35 0.01 7.58
CA ASP A 109 -3.87 1.17 8.31
C ASP A 109 -2.72 2.07 8.78
N ALA A 110 -2.59 3.24 8.15
CA ALA A 110 -1.64 4.25 8.59
C ALA A 110 -2.02 4.76 9.99
N CYS A 111 -1.06 4.73 10.94
CA CYS A 111 -1.34 4.99 12.35
C CYS A 111 -1.97 6.38 12.59
N TYR A 112 -1.50 7.42 11.93
CA TYR A 112 -2.06 8.77 12.07
C TYR A 112 -3.44 8.93 11.41
N LEU A 113 -3.79 8.10 10.42
CA LEU A 113 -5.14 8.10 9.84
C LEU A 113 -6.10 7.28 10.69
N GLY A 114 -5.75 6.03 10.98
CA GLY A 114 -6.57 5.10 11.74
C GLY A 114 -6.54 5.37 13.24
N ARG A 115 -5.44 5.04 13.90
CA ARG A 115 -5.35 5.06 15.38
C ARG A 115 -5.59 6.43 15.98
N HIS A 116 -5.01 7.50 15.39
CA HIS A 116 -5.11 8.86 15.93
C HIS A 116 -6.41 9.58 15.50
N ASN A 117 -6.89 9.35 14.29
CA ASN A 117 -8.04 10.07 13.73
C ASN A 117 -9.26 9.18 13.45
N ARG A 118 -9.20 7.87 13.70
CA ARG A 118 -10.28 6.89 13.55
C ARG A 118 -10.91 6.82 12.15
N ILE A 119 -10.09 7.06 11.13
CA ILE A 119 -10.51 7.02 9.73
C ILE A 119 -10.11 5.66 9.16
N TYR A 120 -11.06 4.71 9.11
CA TYR A 120 -10.85 3.33 8.66
C TYR A 120 -11.65 3.00 7.40
N SER A 121 -12.88 3.50 7.28
CA SER A 121 -13.81 3.11 6.21
C SER A 121 -13.45 3.69 4.85
N PRO A 122 -13.09 5.00 4.68
CA PRO A 122 -12.86 5.57 3.36
C PRO A 122 -11.84 4.84 2.49
N PRO A 123 -10.66 4.42 3.00
CA PRO A 123 -9.72 3.64 2.19
C PRO A 123 -10.28 2.29 1.73
N ARG A 124 -11.02 1.59 2.61
CA ARG A 124 -11.60 0.28 2.31
C ARG A 124 -12.75 0.36 1.32
N GLU A 125 -13.59 1.39 1.44
CA GLU A 125 -14.66 1.66 0.49
C GLU A 125 -14.10 1.98 -0.91
N LEU A 126 -12.99 2.73 -0.98
CA LEU A 126 -12.28 2.97 -2.24
C LEU A 126 -11.75 1.68 -2.86
N LEU A 127 -11.11 0.83 -2.06
CA LEU A 127 -10.62 -0.47 -2.54
C LEU A 127 -11.76 -1.34 -3.03
N ALA A 128 -12.89 -1.40 -2.31
CA ALA A 128 -14.09 -2.11 -2.76
C ALA A 128 -14.61 -1.56 -4.10
N ALA A 129 -14.61 -0.24 -4.27
CA ALA A 129 -15.05 0.41 -5.51
C ALA A 129 -14.14 0.09 -6.71
N THR A 130 -12.87 -0.25 -6.49
CA THR A 130 -11.97 -0.72 -7.57
C THR A 130 -12.27 -2.15 -8.03
N GLY A 131 -13.12 -2.89 -7.32
CA GLY A 131 -13.39 -4.32 -7.56
C GLY A 131 -12.32 -5.25 -7.00
N ALA A 132 -11.42 -4.77 -6.13
CA ALA A 132 -10.39 -5.59 -5.51
C ALA A 132 -10.96 -6.56 -4.46
N GLU A 133 -10.42 -7.78 -4.40
CA GLU A 133 -10.67 -8.71 -3.31
C GLU A 133 -9.86 -8.29 -2.08
N GLN A 134 -10.53 -7.77 -1.05
CA GLN A 134 -9.87 -7.31 0.16
C GLN A 134 -9.63 -8.45 1.15
N VAL A 135 -8.39 -8.56 1.63
CA VAL A 135 -8.00 -9.50 2.70
C VAL A 135 -7.33 -8.71 3.81
N GLU A 136 -7.88 -8.78 5.01
CA GLU A 136 -7.31 -8.06 6.15
C GLU A 136 -6.10 -8.77 6.74
N MET A 137 -5.10 -7.99 7.16
CA MET A 137 -4.03 -8.50 8.01
C MET A 137 -4.56 -8.83 9.41
N PRO A 138 -3.95 -9.77 10.15
CA PRO A 138 -4.40 -10.10 11.52
C PRO A 138 -4.47 -8.89 12.45
N ARG A 139 -3.51 -7.97 12.34
CA ARG A 139 -3.50 -6.70 13.07
C ARG A 139 -3.93 -5.58 12.15
N ASN A 140 -5.20 -5.21 12.22
CA ASN A 140 -5.83 -4.17 11.41
C ASN A 140 -6.61 -3.17 12.27
N HIS A 141 -7.13 -2.10 11.66
CA HIS A 141 -7.88 -1.04 12.32
C HIS A 141 -7.11 -0.45 13.52
N GLU A 142 -7.71 -0.40 14.72
CA GLU A 142 -7.09 0.16 15.94
C GLU A 142 -5.88 -0.65 16.42
N ARG A 143 -5.84 -1.94 16.11
CA ARG A 143 -4.73 -2.84 16.45
C ARG A 143 -3.65 -2.93 15.38
N ALA A 144 -3.78 -2.14 14.30
CA ALA A 144 -2.83 -2.17 13.20
C ALA A 144 -1.38 -1.99 13.69
N PHE A 145 -0.49 -2.85 13.19
CA PHE A 145 0.93 -2.71 13.49
C PHE A 145 1.55 -1.58 12.68
N CYS A 146 2.54 -0.91 13.24
CA CYS A 146 3.19 0.24 12.62
C CYS A 146 4.00 -0.18 11.38
N CYS A 147 4.12 0.74 10.39
CA CYS A 147 5.05 0.58 9.28
C CYS A 147 6.53 0.83 9.67
N GLY A 148 6.77 1.42 10.85
CA GLY A 148 8.11 1.76 11.32
C GLY A 148 8.61 3.14 10.95
N GLY A 149 7.87 3.94 10.17
CA GLY A 149 8.36 5.26 9.70
C GLY A 149 8.16 6.43 10.67
N GLY A 150 7.38 6.24 11.75
CA GLY A 150 7.09 7.30 12.71
C GLY A 150 8.28 7.67 13.62
N GLY A 151 8.22 8.85 14.24
CA GLY A 151 9.26 9.31 15.16
C GLY A 151 10.64 9.47 14.52
N ALA A 152 10.68 9.90 13.27
CA ALA A 152 11.89 10.02 12.45
C ALA A 152 12.63 8.70 12.15
N ARG A 153 12.06 7.54 12.52
CA ARG A 153 12.69 6.24 12.30
C ARG A 153 12.88 5.88 10.82
N ALA A 154 12.10 6.47 9.90
CA ALA A 154 12.33 6.34 8.46
C ALA A 154 13.74 6.77 8.01
N PHE A 155 14.41 7.60 8.83
CA PHE A 155 15.75 8.13 8.56
C PHE A 155 16.85 7.50 9.45
N MET A 156 16.50 6.47 10.20
CA MET A 156 17.42 5.82 11.16
C MET A 156 17.56 4.34 10.82
N GLU A 157 18.76 3.80 11.00
CA GLU A 157 18.98 2.36 10.91
C GLU A 157 18.43 1.66 12.17
N GLU A 158 17.68 0.60 11.97
CA GLU A 158 17.21 -0.27 13.04
C GLU A 158 18.21 -1.44 13.19
N THR A 159 19.11 -1.31 14.15
CA THR A 159 20.17 -2.29 14.41
C THR A 159 19.83 -3.31 15.51
N ILE A 160 18.74 -3.07 16.27
CA ILE A 160 18.34 -3.92 17.41
C ILE A 160 17.07 -4.70 17.02
N GLY A 161 17.15 -6.02 17.07
CA GLY A 161 16.05 -6.92 16.76
C GLY A 161 15.65 -6.92 15.29
N THR A 162 14.39 -7.25 15.00
CA THR A 162 13.84 -7.26 13.63
C THR A 162 13.25 -5.90 13.29
N ARG A 163 13.58 -5.36 12.12
CA ARG A 163 13.02 -4.10 11.62
C ARG A 163 11.49 -4.14 11.65
N ILE A 164 10.88 -3.06 12.14
CA ILE A 164 9.42 -2.93 12.22
C ILE A 164 8.78 -3.08 10.84
N ALA A 165 9.37 -2.45 9.82
CA ALA A 165 8.91 -2.55 8.43
C ALA A 165 8.92 -4.00 7.91
N ALA A 166 9.98 -4.77 8.19
CA ALA A 166 10.08 -6.16 7.79
C ALA A 166 9.02 -7.04 8.49
N THR A 167 8.78 -6.81 9.78
CA THR A 167 7.73 -7.51 10.55
C THR A 167 6.34 -7.22 9.96
N ARG A 168 6.05 -5.96 9.64
CA ARG A 168 4.76 -5.59 9.04
C ARG A 168 4.59 -6.09 7.62
N ALA A 169 5.66 -6.04 6.81
CA ALA A 169 5.67 -6.61 5.46
C ALA A 169 5.38 -8.11 5.48
N ARG A 170 6.00 -8.87 6.37
CA ARG A 170 5.72 -10.31 6.54
C ARG A 170 4.25 -10.57 6.83
N GLU A 171 3.64 -9.81 7.74
CA GLU A 171 2.22 -9.95 8.06
C GLU A 171 1.32 -9.66 6.85
N ALA A 172 1.72 -8.71 5.98
CA ALA A 172 1.02 -8.45 4.74
C ALA A 172 1.21 -9.58 3.71
N LEU A 173 2.42 -10.13 3.57
CA LEU A 173 2.72 -11.24 2.68
C LEU A 173 1.99 -12.53 3.09
N ASP A 174 1.86 -12.79 4.39
CA ASP A 174 1.15 -13.95 4.94
C ASP A 174 -0.35 -13.97 4.59
N THR A 175 -0.94 -12.83 4.19
CA THR A 175 -2.31 -12.78 3.65
C THR A 175 -2.46 -13.40 2.26
N GLY A 176 -1.35 -13.63 1.54
CA GLY A 176 -1.33 -14.06 0.15
C GLY A 176 -1.77 -12.99 -0.84
N ALA A 177 -1.89 -11.73 -0.41
CA ALA A 177 -2.21 -10.61 -1.30
C ALA A 177 -1.04 -10.29 -2.24
N LYS A 178 -1.35 -9.89 -3.47
CA LYS A 178 -0.36 -9.44 -4.47
C LYS A 178 -0.17 -7.92 -4.46
N ILE A 179 -1.03 -7.22 -3.74
CA ILE A 179 -0.94 -5.77 -3.57
C ILE A 179 -1.10 -5.45 -2.08
N VAL A 180 -0.17 -4.65 -1.57
CA VAL A 180 -0.28 -4.02 -0.25
C VAL A 180 -0.70 -2.57 -0.46
N ALA A 181 -1.95 -2.26 -0.18
CA ALA A 181 -2.49 -0.91 -0.30
C ALA A 181 -2.14 -0.07 0.94
N THR A 182 -1.78 1.18 0.72
CA THR A 182 -1.47 2.17 1.75
C THR A 182 -2.22 3.46 1.50
N ALA A 183 -2.22 4.37 2.47
CA ALA A 183 -2.77 5.71 2.34
C ALA A 183 -1.86 6.74 3.05
N CYS A 184 -0.55 6.54 2.93
CA CYS A 184 0.46 7.45 3.47
C CYS A 184 1.80 7.19 2.76
N PRO A 185 2.50 8.22 2.25
CA PRO A 185 3.75 8.06 1.52
C PRO A 185 4.86 7.42 2.38
N PHE A 186 4.94 7.75 3.66
CA PHE A 186 5.88 7.09 4.58
C PHE A 186 5.58 5.59 4.71
N CYS A 187 4.32 5.21 4.85
CA CYS A 187 3.95 3.80 4.91
C CYS A 187 4.27 3.08 3.58
N THR A 188 4.05 3.74 2.45
CA THR A 188 4.41 3.19 1.13
C THR A 188 5.90 2.90 1.06
N THR A 189 6.75 3.86 1.39
CA THR A 189 8.22 3.69 1.39
C THR A 189 8.67 2.57 2.32
N MET A 190 8.22 2.61 3.59
CA MET A 190 8.62 1.62 4.59
C MET A 190 8.19 0.19 4.23
N LEU A 191 6.97 0.04 3.70
CA LEU A 191 6.47 -1.27 3.32
C LEU A 191 7.07 -1.77 2.01
N SER A 192 7.37 -0.89 1.05
CA SER A 192 8.13 -1.26 -0.16
C SER A 192 9.50 -1.82 0.21
N ASP A 193 10.22 -1.14 1.09
CA ASP A 193 11.51 -1.60 1.60
C ASP A 193 11.37 -2.91 2.40
N GLY A 194 10.33 -3.01 3.24
CA GLY A 194 10.02 -4.23 3.99
C GLY A 194 9.70 -5.43 3.10
N VAL A 195 8.91 -5.25 2.04
CA VAL A 195 8.56 -6.29 1.06
C VAL A 195 9.79 -6.72 0.27
N ALA A 196 10.59 -5.76 -0.22
CA ALA A 196 11.84 -6.03 -0.92
C ALA A 196 12.83 -6.83 -0.04
N SER A 197 12.94 -6.48 1.24
CA SER A 197 13.81 -7.21 2.20
C SER A 197 13.38 -8.66 2.45
N GLN A 198 12.15 -9.04 2.09
CA GLN A 198 11.65 -10.42 2.15
C GLN A 198 11.79 -11.17 0.81
N GLY A 199 12.37 -10.54 -0.24
CA GLY A 199 12.50 -11.14 -1.57
C GLY A 199 11.16 -11.35 -2.30
N ALA A 200 10.11 -10.63 -1.92
CA ALA A 200 8.76 -10.77 -2.51
C ALA A 200 8.57 -9.81 -3.69
N GLU A 201 9.34 -9.99 -4.76
CA GLU A 201 9.34 -9.11 -5.95
C GLU A 201 8.00 -9.08 -6.71
N ASP A 202 7.16 -10.10 -6.52
CA ASP A 202 5.85 -10.23 -7.16
C ASP A 202 4.72 -9.50 -6.39
N VAL A 203 5.03 -8.85 -5.27
CA VAL A 203 4.09 -8.09 -4.45
C VAL A 203 4.34 -6.60 -4.58
N ARG A 204 3.32 -5.86 -5.03
CA ARG A 204 3.40 -4.41 -5.20
C ARG A 204 2.88 -3.67 -3.97
N VAL A 205 3.55 -2.62 -3.57
CA VAL A 205 3.04 -1.67 -2.55
C VAL A 205 2.54 -0.43 -3.28
N MET A 206 1.26 -0.08 -3.09
CA MET A 206 0.61 0.99 -3.83
C MET A 206 -0.24 1.87 -2.91
N ASP A 207 -0.29 3.16 -3.21
CA ASP A 207 -1.27 4.03 -2.56
C ASP A 207 -2.69 3.73 -3.11
N VAL A 208 -3.71 3.87 -2.26
CA VAL A 208 -5.12 3.69 -2.63
C VAL A 208 -5.50 4.57 -3.83
N ALA A 209 -4.94 5.78 -3.93
CA ALA A 209 -5.19 6.67 -5.07
C ALA A 209 -4.63 6.13 -6.39
N GLN A 210 -3.52 5.39 -6.38
CA GLN A 210 -2.98 4.74 -7.57
C GLN A 210 -3.91 3.63 -8.05
N LEU A 211 -4.42 2.80 -7.13
CA LEU A 211 -5.38 1.75 -7.45
C LEU A 211 -6.71 2.33 -8.00
N MET A 212 -7.15 3.45 -7.42
CA MET A 212 -8.30 4.19 -7.94
C MET A 212 -8.05 4.74 -9.34
N LEU A 213 -6.86 5.30 -9.61
CA LEU A 213 -6.49 5.80 -10.93
C LEU A 213 -6.51 4.68 -11.97
N GLU A 214 -5.95 3.51 -11.64
CA GLU A 214 -6.02 2.33 -12.51
C GLU A 214 -7.48 1.92 -12.80
N ALA A 215 -8.34 1.93 -11.77
CA ALA A 215 -9.75 1.58 -11.92
C ALA A 215 -10.54 2.58 -12.79
N VAL A 216 -10.26 3.88 -12.66
CA VAL A 216 -10.89 4.92 -13.48
C VAL A 216 -10.42 4.85 -14.93
N LYS A 217 -9.13 4.60 -15.16
CA LYS A 217 -8.58 4.44 -16.53
C LYS A 217 -9.22 3.25 -17.25
N ARG A 218 -9.53 2.16 -16.56
CA ARG A 218 -10.26 1.01 -17.15
C ARG A 218 -11.64 1.37 -17.70
N GLY A 219 -12.31 2.35 -17.09
CA GLY A 219 -13.63 2.81 -17.54
C GLY A 219 -13.60 3.80 -18.71
N ASN A 220 -12.43 4.32 -19.06
CA ASN A 220 -12.27 5.31 -20.14
C ASN A 220 -11.65 4.72 -21.42
N ASN A 221 -11.38 3.44 -21.44
CA ASN A 221 -10.95 2.64 -22.59
C ASN A 221 -12.12 1.78 -23.07
#